data_6e441e1bd313756d0f518c27da9db12e
#
_entry.id   6e441e1bd313756d0f518c27da9db12e
#
_cell.length_a   1.000
_cell.length_b   1.000
_cell.length_c   1.000
_cell.angle_alpha   90.00
_cell.angle_beta   90.00
_cell.angle_gamma   90.00
#
_symmetry.space_group_name_H-M   'P 1'
#
loop_
_entity.id
_entity.type
_entity.pdbx_description
1 polymer ?
#
loop_
_entity_poly.entity_id
_entity_poly.type
_entity_poly.pdbx_seq_one_letter_code
_entity_poly.pdbx_strand_id
1 'polypeptide(L)'
;MKVLEVEGLKAYYEKAMILRGINVDVEKGETVAILGPNGAGKTTLLKSIVGLVKTEGKIRFDGEDLTKLKPHERIRKGISICPEGRRLFPDMTIEDNLRLGARTKECDEELEFVYSIFPEIKSRRNHIAKMASGGEQQMTAIGRALMAKPKLLLMDEPSMGLSPIALLRIRDAIKRIQKEAETQILMVEQNIHLALELANRVNILIKGEIVERGTVESVKSLEKHYFEIL
;
A
#
# COMPACT_ATOMS: atom_id res chain seq x y z
N MET A 1 -9.76 3.37 17.20
CA MET A 1 -10.96 3.34 16.30
C MET A 1 -10.52 2.77 14.97
N LYS A 2 -11.19 1.71 14.51
CA LYS A 2 -10.85 1.04 13.27
C LYS A 2 -11.27 1.86 12.06
N VAL A 3 -10.34 2.06 11.12
CA VAL A 3 -10.58 2.73 9.83
C VAL A 3 -10.88 1.70 8.75
N LEU A 4 -10.16 0.55 8.76
CA LEU A 4 -10.45 -0.59 7.90
C LEU A 4 -10.76 -1.81 8.75
N GLU A 5 -11.80 -2.55 8.37
CA GLU A 5 -12.13 -3.87 8.93
C GLU A 5 -12.41 -4.85 7.80
N VAL A 6 -11.68 -5.95 7.79
CA VAL A 6 -11.85 -7.07 6.86
C VAL A 6 -12.16 -8.32 7.69
N GLU A 7 -13.32 -8.93 7.47
CA GLU A 7 -13.81 -10.07 8.24
C GLU A 7 -14.16 -11.25 7.34
N GLY A 8 -13.52 -12.39 7.59
CA GLY A 8 -13.79 -13.65 6.90
C GLY A 8 -13.60 -13.57 5.38
N LEU A 9 -12.69 -12.73 4.89
CA LEU A 9 -12.53 -12.44 3.48
C LEU A 9 -12.01 -13.66 2.72
N LYS A 10 -12.80 -14.13 1.77
CA LYS A 10 -12.39 -15.09 0.74
C LYS A 10 -12.30 -14.36 -0.60
N ALA A 11 -11.30 -14.68 -1.40
CA ALA A 11 -11.12 -14.06 -2.71
C ALA A 11 -10.84 -15.12 -3.78
N TYR A 12 -11.38 -14.89 -4.98
CA TYR A 12 -11.37 -15.87 -6.05
C TYR A 12 -10.91 -15.27 -7.36
N TYR A 13 -10.04 -15.98 -8.09
CA TYR A 13 -9.85 -15.82 -9.52
C TYR A 13 -10.51 -17.00 -10.22
N GLU A 14 -11.56 -16.71 -10.97
CA GLU A 14 -12.43 -17.73 -11.56
C GLU A 14 -12.96 -18.72 -10.49
N LYS A 15 -12.47 -19.96 -10.49
CA LYS A 15 -12.81 -21.01 -9.51
C LYS A 15 -11.75 -21.22 -8.43
N ALA A 16 -10.58 -20.61 -8.59
CA ALA A 16 -9.48 -20.77 -7.64
C ALA A 16 -9.65 -19.84 -6.45
N MET A 17 -9.77 -20.38 -5.24
CA MET A 17 -9.77 -19.62 -3.99
C MET A 17 -8.32 -19.26 -3.64
N ILE A 18 -8.02 -17.97 -3.57
CA ILE A 18 -6.70 -17.45 -3.22
C ILE A 18 -6.63 -17.03 -1.75
N LEU A 19 -7.67 -16.36 -1.24
CA LEU A 19 -7.76 -15.99 0.18
C LEU A 19 -8.82 -16.83 0.87
N ARG A 20 -8.51 -17.30 2.11
CA ARG A 20 -9.23 -18.34 2.81
C ARG A 20 -9.78 -17.89 4.17
N GLY A 21 -10.54 -16.78 4.18
CA GLY A 21 -11.15 -16.28 5.43
C GLY A 21 -10.23 -15.31 6.18
N ILE A 22 -9.60 -14.39 5.46
CA ILE A 22 -8.72 -13.36 6.02
C ILE A 22 -9.51 -12.43 6.93
N ASN A 23 -8.93 -12.15 8.08
CA ASN A 23 -9.36 -11.05 8.95
C ASN A 23 -8.17 -10.11 9.13
N VAL A 24 -8.35 -8.83 8.83
CA VAL A 24 -7.34 -7.77 9.00
C VAL A 24 -8.08 -6.49 9.37
N ASP A 25 -7.49 -5.71 10.24
CA ASP A 25 -7.98 -4.37 10.56
C ASP A 25 -6.83 -3.37 10.60
N VAL A 26 -7.16 -2.10 10.38
CA VAL A 26 -6.23 -0.96 10.51
C VAL A 26 -6.90 0.09 11.36
N GLU A 27 -6.22 0.53 12.42
CA GLU A 27 -6.69 1.58 13.31
C GLU A 27 -6.25 2.96 12.87
N LYS A 28 -6.87 4.00 13.45
CA LYS A 28 -6.49 5.39 13.17
C LYS A 28 -5.03 5.63 13.60
N GLY A 29 -4.24 6.22 12.70
CA GLY A 29 -2.81 6.52 12.92
C GLY A 29 -1.90 5.29 12.84
N GLU A 30 -2.41 4.16 12.36
CA GLU A 30 -1.68 2.91 12.34
C GLU A 30 -1.12 2.58 10.95
N THR A 31 0.01 1.91 10.94
CA THR A 31 0.54 1.16 9.80
C THR A 31 0.55 -0.31 10.11
N VAL A 32 -0.13 -1.09 9.27
CA VAL A 32 -0.16 -2.55 9.33
C VAL A 32 0.61 -3.11 8.14
N ALA A 33 1.52 -4.04 8.40
CA ALA A 33 2.20 -4.79 7.36
C ALA A 33 1.65 -6.22 7.27
N ILE A 34 1.48 -6.69 6.03
CA ILE A 34 1.21 -8.09 5.71
C ILE A 34 2.47 -8.66 5.08
N LEU A 35 3.16 -9.50 5.80
CA LEU A 35 4.34 -10.22 5.32
C LEU A 35 3.94 -11.58 4.73
N GLY A 36 4.64 -12.00 3.70
CA GLY A 36 4.46 -13.33 3.12
C GLY A 36 5.27 -13.55 1.86
N PRO A 37 5.49 -14.81 1.47
CA PRO A 37 6.22 -15.15 0.25
C PRO A 37 5.43 -14.76 -1.01
N ASN A 38 6.10 -14.85 -2.17
CA ASN A 38 5.45 -14.69 -3.46
C ASN A 38 4.36 -15.76 -3.64
N GLY A 39 3.21 -15.34 -4.16
CA GLY A 39 2.05 -16.23 -4.31
C GLY A 39 1.23 -16.44 -3.03
N ALA A 40 1.58 -15.85 -1.88
CA ALA A 40 0.80 -15.99 -0.65
C ALA A 40 -0.61 -15.38 -0.70
N GLY A 41 -0.86 -14.46 -1.65
CA GLY A 41 -2.15 -13.75 -1.79
C GLY A 41 -2.11 -12.27 -1.39
N LYS A 42 -0.92 -11.70 -1.16
CA LYS A 42 -0.73 -10.30 -0.73
C LYS A 42 -1.41 -9.28 -1.64
N THR A 43 -1.05 -9.25 -2.91
CA THR A 43 -1.67 -8.38 -3.93
C THR A 43 -3.18 -8.64 -4.06
N THR A 44 -3.61 -9.92 -3.92
CA THR A 44 -5.03 -10.28 -3.96
C THR A 44 -5.79 -9.64 -2.80
N LEU A 45 -5.20 -9.57 -1.59
CA LEU A 45 -5.82 -8.88 -0.46
C LEU A 45 -6.06 -7.40 -0.76
N LEU A 46 -5.04 -6.69 -1.25
CA LEU A 46 -5.19 -5.26 -1.61
C LEU A 46 -6.21 -5.06 -2.73
N LYS A 47 -6.16 -5.88 -3.79
CA LYS A 47 -7.14 -5.84 -4.88
C LYS A 47 -8.57 -6.13 -4.40
N SER A 48 -8.73 -7.00 -3.40
CA SER A 48 -10.03 -7.29 -2.78
C SER A 48 -10.59 -6.09 -2.03
N ILE A 49 -9.74 -5.39 -1.26
CA ILE A 49 -10.12 -4.18 -0.52
C ILE A 49 -10.60 -3.09 -1.48
N VAL A 50 -9.93 -2.87 -2.61
CA VAL A 50 -10.37 -1.89 -3.62
C VAL A 50 -11.48 -2.42 -4.55
N GLY A 51 -11.92 -3.67 -4.43
CA GLY A 51 -13.05 -4.21 -5.17
C GLY A 51 -12.73 -4.71 -6.59
N LEU A 52 -11.47 -5.00 -6.89
CA LEU A 52 -11.02 -5.49 -8.19
C LEU A 52 -11.08 -7.03 -8.33
N VAL A 53 -11.43 -7.74 -7.26
CA VAL A 53 -11.49 -9.20 -7.22
C VAL A 53 -12.83 -9.62 -6.63
N LYS A 54 -13.39 -10.75 -7.11
CA LYS A 54 -14.61 -11.33 -6.54
C LYS A 54 -14.33 -11.83 -5.13
N THR A 55 -15.14 -11.41 -4.17
CA THR A 55 -14.95 -11.71 -2.75
C THR A 55 -16.22 -12.17 -2.06
N GLU A 56 -16.05 -12.94 -0.98
CA GLU A 56 -17.03 -13.22 0.06
C GLU A 56 -16.48 -12.69 1.38
N GLY A 57 -17.33 -12.49 2.39
CA GLY A 57 -16.95 -11.87 3.66
C GLY A 57 -17.36 -10.42 3.72
N LYS A 58 -16.82 -9.67 4.68
CA LYS A 58 -17.16 -8.26 4.90
C LYS A 58 -15.93 -7.37 4.82
N ILE A 59 -16.07 -6.22 4.20
CA ILE A 59 -15.07 -5.16 4.15
C ILE A 59 -15.77 -3.86 4.56
N ARG A 60 -15.34 -3.27 5.67
CA ARG A 60 -15.83 -1.98 6.15
C ARG A 60 -14.72 -0.95 6.16
N PHE A 61 -15.08 0.28 5.84
CA PHE A 61 -14.17 1.42 5.87
C PHE A 61 -14.88 2.62 6.52
N ASP A 62 -14.28 3.20 7.57
CA ASP A 62 -14.90 4.23 8.41
C ASP A 62 -16.31 3.82 8.90
N GLY A 63 -16.50 2.54 9.23
CA GLY A 63 -17.77 1.96 9.66
C GLY A 63 -18.76 1.64 8.55
N GLU A 64 -18.53 2.07 7.30
CA GLU A 64 -19.38 1.78 6.15
C GLU A 64 -19.03 0.45 5.48
N ASP A 65 -20.03 -0.33 5.11
CA ASP A 65 -19.85 -1.58 4.37
C ASP A 65 -19.53 -1.30 2.88
N LEU A 66 -18.33 -1.70 2.45
CA LEU A 66 -17.88 -1.55 1.07
C LEU A 66 -18.20 -2.77 0.19
N THR A 67 -18.74 -3.85 0.74
CA THR A 67 -18.79 -5.16 0.06
C THR A 67 -19.48 -5.08 -1.30
N LYS A 68 -20.52 -4.28 -1.44
CA LYS A 68 -21.29 -4.11 -2.69
C LYS A 68 -20.82 -2.93 -3.56
N LEU A 69 -19.90 -2.09 -3.08
CA LEU A 69 -19.44 -0.91 -3.80
C LEU A 69 -18.46 -1.28 -4.92
N LYS A 70 -18.59 -0.59 -6.05
CA LYS A 70 -17.66 -0.68 -7.18
C LYS A 70 -16.28 -0.08 -6.83
N PRO A 71 -15.19 -0.45 -7.53
CA PRO A 71 -13.85 0.03 -7.22
C PRO A 71 -13.75 1.57 -7.12
N HIS A 72 -14.30 2.30 -8.09
CA HIS A 72 -14.25 3.76 -8.10
C HIS A 72 -15.03 4.40 -6.93
N GLU A 73 -16.08 3.74 -6.42
CA GLU A 73 -16.82 4.22 -5.26
C GLU A 73 -15.98 4.07 -3.97
N ARG A 74 -15.27 2.93 -3.83
CA ARG A 74 -14.35 2.69 -2.70
C ARG A 74 -13.20 3.70 -2.69
N ILE A 75 -12.62 4.01 -3.86
CA ILE A 75 -11.58 5.03 -4.01
C ILE A 75 -12.11 6.41 -3.59
N ARG A 76 -13.34 6.77 -3.98
CA ARG A 76 -13.97 8.04 -3.58
C ARG A 76 -14.20 8.17 -2.09
N LYS A 77 -14.32 7.06 -1.34
CA LYS A 77 -14.43 7.09 0.13
C LYS A 77 -13.14 7.49 0.83
N GLY A 78 -12.00 7.45 0.16
CA GLY A 78 -10.70 7.84 0.72
C GLY A 78 -9.68 6.72 0.78
N ILE A 79 -9.88 5.64 0.02
CA ILE A 79 -8.87 4.60 -0.16
C ILE A 79 -8.04 4.96 -1.40
N SER A 80 -6.72 4.77 -1.31
CA SER A 80 -5.81 4.86 -2.47
C SER A 80 -4.89 3.66 -2.50
N ILE A 81 -4.38 3.32 -3.69
CA ILE A 81 -3.47 2.19 -3.86
C ILE A 81 -2.25 2.57 -4.69
N CYS A 82 -1.06 2.24 -4.17
CA CYS A 82 0.18 2.19 -4.91
C CYS A 82 0.42 0.72 -5.31
N PRO A 83 0.16 0.34 -6.56
CA PRO A 83 0.25 -1.06 -7.00
C PRO A 83 1.71 -1.49 -7.20
N GLU A 84 1.92 -2.81 -7.16
CA GLU A 84 3.18 -3.43 -7.57
C GLU A 84 3.59 -3.01 -9.00
N GLY A 85 4.89 -2.83 -9.22
CA GLY A 85 5.45 -2.48 -10.53
C GLY A 85 5.17 -1.03 -10.94
N ARG A 86 4.87 -0.15 -9.96
CA ARG A 86 4.75 1.32 -10.10
C ARG A 86 3.59 1.77 -10.99
N ARG A 87 3.31 1.08 -12.11
CA ARG A 87 2.21 1.33 -13.06
C ARG A 87 2.11 2.82 -13.46
N LEU A 88 3.27 3.44 -13.75
CA LEU A 88 3.31 4.80 -14.29
C LEU A 88 2.92 4.80 -15.76
N PHE A 89 2.46 5.95 -16.24
CA PHE A 89 2.32 6.24 -17.66
C PHE A 89 3.71 6.62 -18.20
N PRO A 90 4.37 5.73 -18.96
CA PRO A 90 5.80 5.84 -19.22
C PRO A 90 6.19 7.04 -20.07
N ASP A 91 5.30 7.48 -20.96
CA ASP A 91 5.53 8.59 -21.89
C ASP A 91 5.04 9.95 -21.37
N MET A 92 4.48 9.99 -20.17
CA MET A 92 4.09 11.21 -19.45
C MET A 92 5.22 11.68 -18.55
N THR A 93 5.22 12.94 -18.18
CA THR A 93 6.16 13.49 -17.20
C THR A 93 5.88 12.94 -15.80
N ILE A 94 6.84 13.12 -14.89
CA ILE A 94 6.65 12.83 -13.46
C ILE A 94 5.45 13.62 -12.92
N GLU A 95 5.39 14.93 -13.19
CA GLU A 95 4.29 15.78 -12.72
C GLU A 95 2.95 15.36 -13.30
N ASP A 96 2.87 15.06 -14.60
CA ASP A 96 1.62 14.57 -15.20
C ASP A 96 1.14 13.28 -14.54
N ASN A 97 2.07 12.34 -14.26
CA ASN A 97 1.75 11.13 -13.53
C ASN A 97 1.19 11.43 -12.14
N LEU A 98 1.75 12.41 -11.42
CA LEU A 98 1.23 12.83 -10.11
C LEU A 98 -0.17 13.40 -10.25
N ARG A 99 -0.38 14.35 -11.13
CA ARG A 99 -1.68 15.02 -11.35
C ARG A 99 -2.82 14.05 -11.68
N LEU A 100 -2.53 12.92 -12.35
CA LEU A 100 -3.52 11.86 -12.59
C LEU A 100 -4.07 11.21 -11.31
N GLY A 101 -3.37 11.31 -10.19
CA GLY A 101 -3.83 10.83 -8.89
C GLY A 101 -4.78 11.77 -8.16
N ALA A 102 -4.86 13.03 -8.57
CA ALA A 102 -5.67 14.04 -7.92
C ALA A 102 -7.16 13.84 -8.16
N ARG A 103 -7.98 14.30 -7.20
CA ARG A 103 -9.45 14.26 -7.31
C ARG A 103 -10.03 15.42 -8.11
N THR A 104 -9.32 16.53 -8.16
CA THR A 104 -9.70 17.77 -8.86
C THR A 104 -8.56 18.23 -9.75
N LYS A 105 -8.85 19.11 -10.70
CA LYS A 105 -7.82 19.71 -11.57
C LYS A 105 -6.93 20.68 -10.81
N GLU A 106 -7.52 21.40 -9.86
CA GLU A 106 -6.82 22.29 -8.94
C GLU A 106 -6.24 21.46 -7.81
N CYS A 107 -4.97 21.09 -7.91
CA CYS A 107 -4.29 20.16 -7.02
C CYS A 107 -2.85 20.57 -6.68
N ASP A 108 -2.59 21.89 -6.72
CA ASP A 108 -1.24 22.39 -6.49
C ASP A 108 -0.80 22.25 -5.03
N GLU A 109 -1.74 22.31 -4.07
CA GLU A 109 -1.45 22.04 -2.66
C GLU A 109 -1.02 20.58 -2.44
N GLU A 110 -1.74 19.63 -3.05
CA GLU A 110 -1.41 18.21 -3.01
C GLU A 110 -0.06 17.95 -3.65
N LEU A 111 0.20 18.63 -4.77
CA LEU A 111 1.45 18.51 -5.51
C LEU A 111 2.64 19.02 -4.67
N GLU A 112 2.52 20.18 -4.04
CA GLU A 112 3.54 20.72 -3.15
C GLU A 112 3.74 19.84 -1.92
N PHE A 113 2.68 19.26 -1.36
CA PHE A 113 2.80 18.27 -0.29
C PHE A 113 3.59 17.05 -0.75
N VAL A 114 3.26 16.46 -1.90
CA VAL A 114 4.02 15.34 -2.47
C VAL A 114 5.48 15.71 -2.71
N TYR A 115 5.76 16.89 -3.22
CA TYR A 115 7.13 17.37 -3.40
C TYR A 115 7.87 17.63 -2.09
N SER A 116 7.17 18.00 -1.03
CA SER A 116 7.79 18.08 0.30
C SER A 116 8.25 16.71 0.78
N ILE A 117 7.45 15.67 0.55
CA ILE A 117 7.78 14.28 0.90
C ILE A 117 8.91 13.73 0.02
N PHE A 118 8.90 14.06 -1.27
CA PHE A 118 9.83 13.56 -2.29
C PHE A 118 10.51 14.69 -3.05
N PRO A 119 11.45 15.44 -2.45
CA PRO A 119 12.12 16.57 -3.11
C PRO A 119 12.91 16.17 -4.37
N GLU A 120 13.34 14.92 -4.46
CA GLU A 120 14.06 14.38 -5.61
C GLU A 120 13.22 14.45 -6.90
N ILE A 121 11.94 14.09 -6.82
CA ILE A 121 11.07 14.15 -8.00
C ILE A 121 10.61 15.56 -8.33
N LYS A 122 10.64 16.52 -7.39
CA LYS A 122 10.35 17.93 -7.68
C LYS A 122 11.35 18.50 -8.68
N SER A 123 12.65 18.23 -8.48
CA SER A 123 13.72 18.71 -9.37
C SER A 123 13.64 18.09 -10.78
N ARG A 124 12.96 16.96 -10.90
CA ARG A 124 12.81 16.21 -12.15
C ARG A 124 11.38 16.16 -12.67
N ARG A 125 10.48 17.02 -12.20
CA ARG A 125 9.05 16.99 -12.49
C ARG A 125 8.71 16.96 -13.98
N ASN A 126 9.50 17.63 -14.82
CA ASN A 126 9.31 17.69 -16.27
C ASN A 126 9.97 16.52 -17.03
N HIS A 127 10.69 15.61 -16.36
CA HIS A 127 11.28 14.45 -17.00
C HIS A 127 10.22 13.39 -17.30
N ILE A 128 10.35 12.73 -18.44
CA ILE A 128 9.49 11.62 -18.85
C ILE A 128 9.72 10.43 -17.90
N ALA A 129 8.63 9.85 -17.38
CA ALA A 129 8.69 8.87 -16.30
C ALA A 129 9.53 7.62 -16.61
N LYS A 130 9.54 7.15 -17.88
CA LYS A 130 10.37 6.00 -18.27
C LYS A 130 11.88 6.26 -18.20
N MET A 131 12.30 7.54 -18.20
CA MET A 131 13.70 7.95 -18.12
C MET A 131 14.16 8.14 -16.66
N ALA A 132 13.24 8.13 -15.72
CA ALA A 132 13.54 8.26 -14.30
C ALA A 132 14.14 6.95 -13.74
N SER A 133 14.99 7.07 -12.71
CA SER A 133 15.52 5.91 -11.98
C SER A 133 14.40 5.11 -11.32
N GLY A 134 14.67 3.84 -10.99
CA GLY A 134 13.71 2.99 -10.29
C GLY A 134 13.18 3.59 -8.98
N GLY A 135 14.04 4.28 -8.23
CA GLY A 135 13.65 4.99 -7.02
C GLY A 135 12.74 6.19 -7.30
N GLU A 136 13.06 7.03 -8.29
CA GLU A 136 12.21 8.16 -8.68
C GLU A 136 10.84 7.71 -9.22
N GLN A 137 10.82 6.61 -9.98
CA GLN A 137 9.56 6.02 -10.44
C GLN A 137 8.72 5.52 -9.25
N GLN A 138 9.33 4.91 -8.24
CA GLN A 138 8.63 4.46 -7.04
C GLN A 138 8.09 5.63 -6.22
N MET A 139 8.90 6.69 -6.04
CA MET A 139 8.46 7.94 -5.39
C MET A 139 7.28 8.56 -6.13
N THR A 140 7.33 8.57 -7.47
CA THR A 140 6.23 9.07 -8.32
C THR A 140 4.96 8.22 -8.15
N ALA A 141 5.08 6.89 -8.07
CA ALA A 141 3.93 6.00 -7.88
C ALA A 141 3.26 6.19 -6.51
N ILE A 142 4.06 6.31 -5.44
CA ILE A 142 3.55 6.61 -4.09
C ILE A 142 2.96 8.03 -4.06
N GLY A 143 3.68 9.00 -4.62
CA GLY A 143 3.21 10.39 -4.73
C GLY A 143 1.87 10.49 -5.45
N ARG A 144 1.69 9.80 -6.58
CA ARG A 144 0.42 9.72 -7.30
C ARG A 144 -0.71 9.20 -6.43
N ALA A 145 -0.45 8.19 -5.59
CA ALA A 145 -1.46 7.68 -4.68
C ALA A 145 -1.81 8.68 -3.56
N LEU A 146 -0.86 9.51 -3.13
CA LEU A 146 -1.05 10.57 -2.13
C LEU A 146 -1.83 11.77 -2.67
N MET A 147 -1.78 12.06 -3.97
CA MET A 147 -2.51 13.17 -4.58
C MET A 147 -4.02 13.13 -4.33
N ALA A 148 -4.57 11.96 -4.03
CA ALA A 148 -5.98 11.81 -3.65
C ALA A 148 -6.28 12.18 -2.18
N LYS A 149 -5.32 12.64 -1.36
CA LYS A 149 -5.44 12.85 0.10
C LYS A 149 -6.14 11.66 0.78
N PRO A 150 -5.59 10.43 0.65
CA PRO A 150 -6.29 9.25 1.13
C PRO A 150 -6.32 9.17 2.66
N LYS A 151 -7.41 8.67 3.22
CA LYS A 151 -7.47 8.25 4.62
C LYS A 151 -6.76 6.91 4.82
N LEU A 152 -6.78 6.04 3.79
CA LEU A 152 -6.09 4.75 3.79
C LEU A 152 -5.27 4.60 2.52
N LEU A 153 -3.96 4.44 2.66
CA LEU A 153 -3.03 4.15 1.58
C LEU A 153 -2.67 2.67 1.60
N LEU A 154 -3.00 1.97 0.53
CA LEU A 154 -2.61 0.60 0.29
C LEU A 154 -1.31 0.59 -0.52
N MET A 155 -0.28 -0.15 -0.08
CA MET A 155 1.00 -0.26 -0.78
C MET A 155 1.33 -1.72 -1.09
N ASP A 156 1.56 -2.00 -2.36
CA ASP A 156 1.89 -3.34 -2.86
C ASP A 156 3.39 -3.43 -3.17
N GLU A 157 4.15 -4.05 -2.28
CA GLU A 157 5.59 -4.27 -2.34
C GLU A 157 6.40 -2.99 -2.69
N PRO A 158 6.27 -1.90 -1.89
CA PRO A 158 6.94 -0.63 -2.19
C PRO A 158 8.47 -0.70 -2.24
N SER A 159 9.08 -1.74 -1.69
CA SER A 159 10.54 -1.95 -1.68
C SER A 159 11.08 -2.68 -2.91
N MET A 160 10.21 -3.29 -3.72
CA MET A 160 10.64 -4.22 -4.76
C MET A 160 11.50 -3.56 -5.85
N GLY A 161 12.67 -4.17 -6.13
CA GLY A 161 13.56 -3.73 -7.20
C GLY A 161 14.21 -2.36 -6.97
N LEU A 162 14.34 -1.92 -5.71
CA LEU A 162 15.00 -0.68 -5.34
C LEU A 162 16.48 -0.93 -4.96
N SER A 163 17.32 0.06 -5.26
CA SER A 163 18.67 0.11 -4.69
C SER A 163 18.61 0.41 -3.19
N PRO A 164 19.64 0.06 -2.40
CA PRO A 164 19.68 0.34 -0.97
C PRO A 164 19.41 1.81 -0.63
N ILE A 165 19.97 2.74 -1.40
CA ILE A 165 19.78 4.19 -1.22
C ILE A 165 18.33 4.59 -1.48
N ALA A 166 17.71 4.07 -2.55
CA ALA A 166 16.31 4.36 -2.86
C ALA A 166 15.38 3.76 -1.79
N LEU A 167 15.70 2.58 -1.25
CA LEU A 167 14.95 1.96 -0.17
C LEU A 167 14.94 2.82 1.10
N LEU A 168 16.10 3.36 1.50
CA LEU A 168 16.20 4.27 2.64
C LEU A 168 15.31 5.52 2.45
N ARG A 169 15.32 6.12 1.25
CA ARG A 169 14.48 7.27 0.94
C ARG A 169 12.99 6.95 0.99
N ILE A 170 12.57 5.81 0.43
CA ILE A 170 11.17 5.36 0.51
C ILE A 170 10.75 5.11 1.96
N ARG A 171 11.60 4.46 2.75
CA ARG A 171 11.38 4.26 4.18
C ARG A 171 11.14 5.59 4.91
N ASP A 172 12.03 6.55 4.72
CA ASP A 172 11.94 7.87 5.39
C ASP A 172 10.70 8.65 4.92
N ALA A 173 10.37 8.55 3.64
CA ALA A 173 9.14 9.12 3.08
C ALA A 173 7.88 8.50 3.71
N ILE A 174 7.82 7.17 3.86
CA ILE A 174 6.67 6.49 4.50
C ILE A 174 6.52 6.96 5.95
N LYS A 175 7.62 7.08 6.72
CA LYS A 175 7.58 7.64 8.09
C LYS A 175 7.04 9.08 8.12
N ARG A 176 7.39 9.89 7.13
CA ARG A 176 6.85 11.26 7.01
C ARG A 176 5.37 11.26 6.66
N ILE A 177 4.94 10.41 5.73
CA ILE A 177 3.52 10.25 5.37
C ILE A 177 2.69 9.88 6.61
N GLN A 178 3.15 8.92 7.41
CA GLN A 178 2.48 8.53 8.66
C GLN A 178 2.30 9.72 9.61
N LYS A 179 3.32 10.57 9.73
CA LYS A 179 3.34 11.69 10.67
C LYS A 179 2.59 12.92 10.15
N GLU A 180 2.69 13.23 8.85
CA GLU A 180 2.29 14.52 8.29
C GLU A 180 0.94 14.46 7.55
N ALA A 181 0.55 13.29 7.01
CA ALA A 181 -0.64 13.16 6.18
C ALA A 181 -1.89 12.62 6.91
N GLU A 182 -1.79 12.28 8.20
CA GLU A 182 -2.85 11.57 8.95
C GLU A 182 -3.42 10.33 8.20
N THR A 183 -2.64 9.77 7.29
CA THR A 183 -3.01 8.66 6.42
C THR A 183 -2.64 7.34 7.09
N GLN A 184 -3.60 6.44 7.24
CA GLN A 184 -3.34 5.07 7.67
C GLN A 184 -2.74 4.28 6.52
N ILE A 185 -1.88 3.30 6.84
CA ILE A 185 -1.19 2.52 5.82
C ILE A 185 -1.45 1.03 6.04
N LEU A 186 -1.87 0.35 4.99
CA LEU A 186 -1.80 -1.10 4.89
C LEU A 186 -0.81 -1.45 3.78
N MET A 187 0.34 -1.97 4.15
CA MET A 187 1.34 -2.42 3.18
C MET A 187 1.41 -3.93 3.12
N VAL A 188 1.67 -4.46 1.94
CA VAL A 188 2.07 -5.85 1.79
C VAL A 188 3.53 -5.87 1.33
N GLU A 189 4.33 -6.73 1.93
CA GLU A 189 5.78 -6.77 1.72
C GLU A 189 6.34 -8.20 1.79
N GLN A 190 7.48 -8.37 1.12
CA GLN A 190 8.35 -9.53 1.31
C GLN A 190 9.59 -9.13 2.12
N ASN A 191 9.96 -7.86 2.12
CA ASN A 191 11.08 -7.34 2.88
C ASN A 191 10.72 -7.19 4.36
N ILE A 192 11.12 -8.18 5.18
CA ILE A 192 10.84 -8.24 6.61
C ILE A 192 11.41 -7.01 7.33
N HIS A 193 12.66 -6.63 7.04
CA HIS A 193 13.32 -5.51 7.72
C HIS A 193 12.56 -4.20 7.51
N LEU A 194 12.13 -3.90 6.28
CA LEU A 194 11.35 -2.71 6.00
C LEU A 194 10.00 -2.73 6.72
N ALA A 195 9.31 -3.87 6.68
CA ALA A 195 8.01 -4.03 7.34
C ALA A 195 8.12 -3.83 8.85
N LEU A 196 9.12 -4.45 9.51
CA LEU A 196 9.36 -4.31 10.95
C LEU A 196 9.81 -2.91 11.37
N GLU A 197 10.38 -2.13 10.45
CA GLU A 197 10.81 -0.75 10.72
C GLU A 197 9.68 0.28 10.58
N LEU A 198 8.68 -0.01 9.76
CA LEU A 198 7.60 0.92 9.42
C LEU A 198 6.26 0.60 10.08
N ALA A 199 5.98 -0.67 10.35
CA ALA A 199 4.68 -1.10 10.84
C ALA A 199 4.55 -0.97 12.37
N ASN A 200 3.32 -0.76 12.83
CA ASN A 200 2.93 -0.90 14.23
C ASN A 200 2.55 -2.34 14.54
N ARG A 201 1.84 -2.99 13.59
CA ARG A 201 1.47 -4.41 13.65
C ARG A 201 1.84 -5.13 12.36
N VAL A 202 2.13 -6.42 12.52
CA VAL A 202 2.49 -7.31 11.42
C VAL A 202 1.60 -8.52 11.42
N ASN A 203 1.10 -8.91 10.25
CA ASN A 203 0.40 -10.16 10.04
C ASN A 203 1.18 -10.99 9.01
N ILE A 204 1.26 -12.29 9.23
CA ILE A 204 1.95 -13.21 8.32
C ILE A 204 0.92 -13.94 7.48
N LEU A 205 1.02 -13.80 6.17
CA LEU A 205 0.14 -14.41 5.18
C LEU A 205 0.87 -15.54 4.46
N ILE A 206 0.35 -16.76 4.57
CA ILE A 206 0.88 -17.96 3.89
C ILE A 206 -0.29 -18.69 3.22
N LYS A 207 -0.16 -18.99 1.92
CA LYS A 207 -1.14 -19.77 1.14
C LYS A 207 -2.59 -19.30 1.33
N GLY A 208 -2.78 -17.98 1.41
CA GLY A 208 -4.10 -17.35 1.53
C GLY A 208 -4.68 -17.31 2.93
N GLU A 209 -3.91 -17.60 3.98
CA GLU A 209 -4.34 -17.57 5.38
C GLU A 209 -3.40 -16.71 6.22
N ILE A 210 -3.95 -15.95 7.17
CA ILE A 210 -3.15 -15.26 8.20
C ILE A 210 -2.81 -16.31 9.27
N VAL A 211 -1.55 -16.72 9.27
CA VAL A 211 -1.05 -17.75 10.22
C VAL A 211 -0.58 -17.15 11.52
N GLU A 212 -0.22 -15.86 11.53
CA GLU A 212 0.22 -15.17 12.73
C GLU A 212 -0.13 -13.68 12.69
N ARG A 213 -0.33 -13.10 13.88
CA ARG A 213 -0.59 -11.67 14.12
C ARG A 213 0.17 -11.24 15.34
N GLY A 214 0.85 -10.11 15.25
CA GLY A 214 1.58 -9.62 16.39
C GLY A 214 2.05 -8.20 16.29
N THR A 215 2.58 -7.69 17.40
CA THR A 215 3.37 -6.48 17.39
C THR A 215 4.71 -6.73 16.72
N VAL A 216 5.40 -5.66 16.35
CA VAL A 216 6.75 -5.73 15.75
C VAL A 216 7.71 -6.48 16.70
N GLU A 217 7.58 -6.29 18.01
CA GLU A 217 8.42 -6.96 19.03
C GLU A 217 8.19 -8.47 19.04
N SER A 218 6.91 -8.91 18.96
CA SER A 218 6.60 -10.35 18.96
C SER A 218 7.12 -11.04 17.71
N VAL A 219 7.01 -10.39 16.55
CA VAL A 219 7.48 -10.95 15.27
C VAL A 219 9.01 -10.95 15.18
N LYS A 220 9.71 -9.95 15.71
CA LYS A 220 11.19 -9.95 15.82
C LYS A 220 11.73 -11.14 16.61
N SER A 221 11.03 -11.58 17.66
CA SER A 221 11.45 -12.75 18.43
C SER A 221 11.36 -14.06 17.64
N LEU A 222 10.55 -14.07 16.59
CA LEU A 222 10.31 -15.22 15.71
C LEU A 222 11.11 -15.15 14.40
N GLU A 223 11.87 -14.08 14.18
CA GLU A 223 12.61 -13.85 12.95
C GLU A 223 13.50 -15.03 12.53
N LYS A 224 14.10 -15.73 13.50
CA LYS A 224 14.88 -16.96 13.24
C LYS A 224 14.04 -18.11 12.67
N HIS A 225 12.77 -18.24 13.06
CA HIS A 225 11.85 -19.28 12.56
C HIS A 225 11.27 -18.93 11.20
N TYR A 226 11.12 -17.63 10.88
CA TYR A 226 10.53 -17.19 9.62
C TYR A 226 11.49 -17.27 8.43
N PHE A 227 12.79 -17.11 8.64
CA PHE A 227 13.78 -17.36 7.57
C PHE A 227 13.80 -18.80 7.08
N GLU A 228 13.26 -19.76 7.84
CA GLU A 228 13.14 -21.17 7.43
C GLU A 228 11.83 -21.46 6.67
N ILE A 229 10.84 -20.55 6.73
CA ILE A 229 9.49 -20.74 6.16
C ILE A 229 9.28 -19.90 4.87
N LEU A 230 10.03 -18.80 4.70
CA LEU A 230 9.99 -17.88 3.55
C LEU A 230 11.09 -18.19 2.55
#